data_e4b886212107c55b1d02f6ecc2f961ad
#
_entry.id   e4b886212107c55b1d02f6ecc2f961ad
#
_cell.length_a   1.000
_cell.length_b   1.000
_cell.length_c   1.000
_cell.angle_alpha   90.00
_cell.angle_beta   90.00
_cell.angle_gamma   90.00
#
_symmetry.space_group_name_H-M   'P 1'
#
loop_
_entity.id
_entity.type
_entity.pdbx_description
1 polymer ?
#
loop_
_entity_poly.entity_id
_entity_poly.type
_entity_poly.pdbx_seq_one_letter_code
_entity_poly.pdbx_strand_id
1 'polypeptide(L)'
;MKDLNKNDDEQGGYDLIVLGAGSAGFSAAITGADAGKRVALVGHGTIGGTCVNVGCVPSKAMIRAAEAVHCAGAAKRFPGLSGRAQVDDWQTLVQSKDDLVTTLRQKKYADLLPEYEDVDYIDAGPARLIEGGVTVGERTLKAPRTIIATGGRPVLPTIDGIEEIGALNSTSLLELEVLPKSLIFIGAGYIGAELAQMMSRMGVKVTLVARSHLLPGAEPEVSEALAAAFEAEGITLLTGLSYDTVRRDDAGVTLRVIQNGKPVEVTADHLVSTAGRRANTKDMGLDAIGVETDARGSIVVGEDMQTSVRGIYAAGDVTDRDQFVYMAAYGAKLAAKNAVLGEDHRYDNAAMPWVVFSDPQVAGVGLGEAQARDAGLDVK
;
A
#
# COMPACT_ATOMS: atom_id res chain seq x y z
N MET A 1 -10.43 -13.04 27.63
CA MET A 1 -9.46 -13.95 27.03
C MET A 1 -10.06 -15.34 27.15
N LYS A 2 -10.58 -15.90 26.04
CA LYS A 2 -10.98 -17.31 26.02
C LYS A 2 -9.70 -18.14 26.14
N ASP A 3 -9.72 -19.19 26.98
CA ASP A 3 -8.59 -20.12 27.15
C ASP A 3 -8.19 -20.72 25.81
N LEU A 4 -7.00 -20.33 25.29
CA LEU A 4 -6.44 -20.72 23.98
C LEU A 4 -5.83 -22.14 23.97
N ASN A 5 -6.11 -22.97 25.01
CA ASN A 5 -5.50 -24.29 25.20
C ASN A 5 -6.46 -25.47 25.01
N LYS A 6 -7.54 -25.32 24.23
CA LYS A 6 -8.34 -26.50 23.79
C LYS A 6 -7.80 -27.01 22.46
N ASN A 7 -7.45 -28.29 22.40
CA ASN A 7 -7.10 -29.00 21.19
C ASN A 7 -8.19 -28.78 20.13
N ASP A 8 -7.88 -28.06 19.06
CA ASP A 8 -8.81 -27.71 17.98
C ASP A 8 -9.38 -28.91 17.22
N ASP A 9 -8.81 -30.11 17.42
CA ASP A 9 -9.29 -31.36 16.82
C ASP A 9 -10.64 -31.87 17.40
N GLU A 10 -11.10 -31.33 18.56
CA GLU A 10 -12.36 -31.72 19.20
C GLU A 10 -13.53 -30.75 18.96
N GLN A 11 -13.27 -29.55 18.44
CA GLN A 11 -14.31 -28.62 18.02
C GLN A 11 -14.31 -28.52 16.50
N GLY A 12 -15.33 -29.07 15.84
CA GLY A 12 -15.49 -29.16 14.39
C GLY A 12 -14.76 -28.07 13.61
N GLY A 13 -14.03 -28.46 12.55
CA GLY A 13 -13.09 -27.60 11.81
C GLY A 13 -13.69 -26.27 11.33
N TYR A 14 -12.83 -25.38 10.85
CA TYR A 14 -13.28 -24.13 10.21
C TYR A 14 -13.92 -24.39 8.84
N ASP A 15 -14.86 -23.57 8.44
CA ASP A 15 -15.40 -23.53 7.07
C ASP A 15 -14.47 -22.74 6.14
N LEU A 16 -13.79 -21.73 6.69
CA LEU A 16 -12.94 -20.79 5.98
C LEU A 16 -11.70 -20.42 6.81
N ILE A 17 -10.53 -20.47 6.20
CA ILE A 17 -9.31 -19.86 6.72
C ILE A 17 -8.99 -18.62 5.90
N VAL A 18 -8.73 -17.48 6.57
CA VAL A 18 -8.30 -16.23 5.94
C VAL A 18 -6.90 -15.88 6.43
N LEU A 19 -5.95 -15.74 5.51
CA LEU A 19 -4.55 -15.41 5.82
C LEU A 19 -4.29 -13.93 5.59
N GLY A 20 -4.10 -13.18 6.67
CA GLY A 20 -3.86 -11.74 6.66
C GLY A 20 -4.99 -10.97 7.34
N ALA A 21 -4.63 -10.14 8.32
CA ALA A 21 -5.56 -9.32 9.12
C ALA A 21 -5.57 -7.84 8.71
N GLY A 22 -5.46 -7.58 7.41
CA GLY A 22 -5.68 -6.27 6.80
C GLY A 22 -7.12 -6.10 6.27
N SER A 23 -7.37 -5.04 5.52
CA SER A 23 -8.72 -4.71 5.01
C SER A 23 -9.33 -5.83 4.18
N ALA A 24 -8.54 -6.50 3.33
CA ALA A 24 -9.01 -7.67 2.56
C ALA A 24 -9.37 -8.83 3.49
N GLY A 25 -8.49 -9.18 4.45
CA GLY A 25 -8.74 -10.29 5.37
C GLY A 25 -9.95 -10.07 6.25
N PHE A 26 -10.13 -8.88 6.81
CA PHE A 26 -11.33 -8.53 7.58
C PHE A 26 -12.59 -8.58 6.73
N SER A 27 -12.56 -8.06 5.51
CA SER A 27 -13.70 -8.12 4.59
C SER A 27 -14.10 -9.57 4.28
N ALA A 28 -13.12 -10.44 4.04
CA ALA A 28 -13.38 -11.86 3.81
C ALA A 28 -13.93 -12.56 5.05
N ALA A 29 -13.31 -12.32 6.23
CA ALA A 29 -13.72 -12.97 7.47
C ALA A 29 -15.13 -12.58 7.90
N ILE A 30 -15.45 -11.29 7.85
CA ILE A 30 -16.80 -10.77 8.16
C ILE A 30 -17.82 -11.33 7.18
N THR A 31 -17.51 -11.36 5.87
CA THR A 31 -18.41 -11.93 4.85
C THR A 31 -18.66 -13.42 5.09
N GLY A 32 -17.66 -14.18 5.53
CA GLY A 32 -17.81 -15.58 5.92
C GLY A 32 -18.70 -15.74 7.15
N ALA A 33 -18.47 -14.94 8.20
CA ALA A 33 -19.27 -14.96 9.42
C ALA A 33 -20.74 -14.54 9.18
N ASP A 34 -20.97 -13.50 8.37
CA ASP A 34 -22.32 -13.07 7.97
C ASP A 34 -23.08 -14.17 7.20
N ALA A 35 -22.34 -15.08 6.55
CA ALA A 35 -22.89 -16.27 5.89
C ALA A 35 -23.06 -17.47 6.86
N GLY A 36 -22.90 -17.27 8.17
CA GLY A 36 -23.03 -18.32 9.21
C GLY A 36 -21.89 -19.34 9.17
N LYS A 37 -20.69 -18.94 8.75
CA LYS A 37 -19.51 -19.80 8.63
C LYS A 37 -18.53 -19.57 9.78
N ARG A 38 -17.94 -20.66 10.29
CA ARG A 38 -16.85 -20.56 11.25
C ARG A 38 -15.54 -20.21 10.54
N VAL A 39 -14.94 -19.08 10.90
CA VAL A 39 -13.79 -18.51 10.19
C VAL A 39 -12.57 -18.44 11.11
N ALA A 40 -11.41 -18.92 10.63
CA ALA A 40 -10.12 -18.61 11.23
C ALA A 40 -9.52 -17.40 10.49
N LEU A 41 -9.42 -16.25 11.16
CA LEU A 41 -8.68 -15.10 10.67
C LEU A 41 -7.26 -15.14 11.23
N VAL A 42 -6.30 -15.47 10.37
CA VAL A 42 -4.88 -15.60 10.75
C VAL A 42 -4.16 -14.28 10.49
N GLY A 43 -3.71 -13.63 11.57
CA GLY A 43 -2.88 -12.43 11.54
C GLY A 43 -1.43 -12.74 11.86
N HIS A 44 -0.53 -11.82 11.45
CA HIS A 44 0.86 -11.79 11.87
C HIS A 44 1.32 -10.33 11.97
N GLY A 45 1.74 -9.92 13.17
CA GLY A 45 2.11 -8.55 13.48
C GLY A 45 0.89 -7.65 13.77
N THR A 46 0.95 -6.37 13.34
CA THR A 46 -0.07 -5.39 13.74
C THR A 46 -1.37 -5.58 12.98
N ILE A 47 -2.48 -5.80 13.70
CA ILE A 47 -3.83 -5.91 13.15
C ILE A 47 -4.22 -4.66 12.34
N GLY A 48 -5.03 -4.83 11.27
CA GLY A 48 -5.52 -3.74 10.42
C GLY A 48 -4.75 -3.55 9.12
N GLY A 49 -3.57 -4.16 8.99
CA GLY A 49 -2.77 -4.16 7.76
C GLY A 49 -2.21 -2.79 7.37
N THR A 50 -1.84 -2.62 6.10
CA THR A 50 -1.08 -1.47 5.59
C THR A 50 -1.85 -0.15 5.71
N CYS A 51 -3.12 -0.12 5.28
CA CYS A 51 -3.86 1.14 5.11
C CYS A 51 -3.98 1.94 6.42
N VAL A 52 -4.42 1.30 7.51
CA VAL A 52 -4.61 1.99 8.78
C VAL A 52 -3.29 2.26 9.49
N ASN A 53 -2.34 1.33 9.44
CA ASN A 53 -1.13 1.41 10.27
C ASN A 53 -0.02 2.26 9.64
N VAL A 54 0.27 2.06 8.35
CA VAL A 54 1.48 2.59 7.71
C VAL A 54 1.22 3.14 6.29
N GLY A 55 -0.03 3.23 5.86
CA GLY A 55 -0.42 3.64 4.50
C GLY A 55 -1.33 4.85 4.49
N CYS A 56 -2.60 4.63 4.11
CA CYS A 56 -3.57 5.70 3.83
C CYS A 56 -3.80 6.63 5.03
N VAL A 57 -4.01 6.08 6.23
CA VAL A 57 -4.36 6.90 7.41
C VAL A 57 -3.20 7.81 7.80
N PRO A 58 -1.99 7.30 8.10
CA PRO A 58 -0.89 8.18 8.50
C PRO A 58 -0.46 9.13 7.39
N SER A 59 -0.41 8.70 6.13
CA SER A 59 -0.02 9.59 5.03
C SER A 59 -1.03 10.72 4.82
N LYS A 60 -2.33 10.44 4.84
CA LYS A 60 -3.37 11.48 4.63
C LYS A 60 -3.48 12.44 5.83
N ALA A 61 -3.22 11.97 7.06
CA ALA A 61 -3.10 12.84 8.22
C ALA A 61 -1.96 13.86 8.04
N MET A 62 -0.79 13.38 7.64
CA MET A 62 0.39 14.23 7.41
C MET A 62 0.24 15.14 6.18
N ILE A 63 -0.39 14.68 5.10
CA ILE A 63 -0.72 15.51 3.93
C ILE A 63 -1.64 16.67 4.33
N ARG A 64 -2.66 16.42 5.16
CA ARG A 64 -3.55 17.48 5.66
C ARG A 64 -2.83 18.51 6.53
N ALA A 65 -1.88 18.08 7.36
CA ALA A 65 -1.03 18.99 8.12
C ALA A 65 -0.14 19.83 7.19
N ALA A 66 0.47 19.22 6.17
CA ALA A 66 1.26 19.91 5.16
C ALA A 66 0.44 20.92 4.33
N GLU A 67 -0.80 20.58 4.01
CA GLU A 67 -1.76 21.47 3.34
C GLU A 67 -2.04 22.71 4.20
N ALA A 68 -2.21 22.55 5.52
CA ALA A 68 -2.43 23.68 6.43
C ALA A 68 -1.23 24.65 6.42
N VAL A 69 0.00 24.11 6.42
CA VAL A 69 1.23 24.94 6.30
C VAL A 69 1.25 25.69 4.97
N HIS A 70 0.98 25.00 3.86
CA HIS A 70 0.96 25.59 2.51
C HIS A 70 -0.12 26.65 2.36
N CYS A 71 -1.36 26.36 2.79
CA CYS A 71 -2.50 27.30 2.68
C CYS A 71 -2.27 28.60 3.45
N ALA A 72 -1.64 28.54 4.62
CA ALA A 72 -1.29 29.73 5.38
C ALA A 72 -0.33 30.64 4.58
N GLY A 73 0.69 30.07 3.93
CA GLY A 73 1.62 30.79 3.07
C GLY A 73 0.98 31.30 1.76
N ALA A 74 0.04 30.54 1.21
CA ALA A 74 -0.69 30.88 -0.02
C ALA A 74 -1.73 32.00 0.17
N ALA A 75 -2.09 32.37 1.40
CA ALA A 75 -3.02 33.47 1.70
C ALA A 75 -2.62 34.80 1.02
N LYS A 76 -1.31 35.02 0.86
CA LYS A 76 -0.76 36.22 0.18
C LYS A 76 -1.22 36.42 -1.27
N ARG A 77 -1.78 35.40 -1.94
CA ARG A 77 -2.36 35.50 -3.28
C ARG A 77 -3.60 36.42 -3.33
N PHE A 78 -4.23 36.65 -2.18
CA PHE A 78 -5.34 37.58 -2.06
C PHE A 78 -4.85 38.91 -1.52
N PRO A 79 -5.06 40.05 -2.22
CA PRO A 79 -4.68 41.37 -1.73
C PRO A 79 -5.29 41.64 -0.35
N GLY A 80 -4.45 42.08 0.58
CA GLY A 80 -4.85 42.37 1.97
C GLY A 80 -4.79 41.18 2.92
N LEU A 81 -4.45 39.97 2.45
CA LEU A 81 -4.19 38.82 3.31
C LEU A 81 -2.69 38.55 3.43
N SER A 82 -2.27 38.15 4.64
CA SER A 82 -0.95 37.62 4.91
C SER A 82 -1.07 36.47 5.92
N GLY A 83 -0.23 35.46 5.79
CA GLY A 83 -0.19 34.32 6.70
C GLY A 83 1.08 33.52 6.50
N ARG A 84 1.51 32.84 7.53
CA ARG A 84 2.61 31.88 7.50
C ARG A 84 2.38 30.84 8.58
N ALA A 85 2.60 29.58 8.26
CA ALA A 85 2.74 28.49 9.21
C ALA A 85 4.05 27.75 8.93
N GLN A 86 4.56 27.08 9.93
CA GLN A 86 5.75 26.25 9.86
C GLN A 86 5.60 25.07 10.83
N VAL A 87 6.43 24.08 10.68
CA VAL A 87 6.54 22.99 11.65
C VAL A 87 7.39 23.47 12.82
N ASP A 88 6.76 23.68 13.97
CA ASP A 88 7.46 24.10 15.19
C ASP A 88 8.00 22.90 15.97
N ASP A 89 7.25 21.80 15.99
CA ASP A 89 7.60 20.55 16.67
C ASP A 89 7.17 19.35 15.82
N TRP A 90 8.15 18.75 15.17
CA TRP A 90 7.95 17.59 14.32
C TRP A 90 7.50 16.35 15.11
N GLN A 91 8.09 16.13 16.30
CA GLN A 91 7.77 14.95 17.12
C GLN A 91 6.32 14.99 17.60
N THR A 92 5.83 16.16 18.04
CA THR A 92 4.43 16.34 18.42
C THR A 92 3.49 16.09 17.23
N LEU A 93 3.86 16.49 16.02
CA LEU A 93 3.06 16.22 14.82
C LEU A 93 3.01 14.72 14.50
N VAL A 94 4.15 14.04 14.55
CA VAL A 94 4.26 12.58 14.35
C VAL A 94 3.43 11.84 15.41
N GLN A 95 3.53 12.22 16.69
CA GLN A 95 2.75 11.63 17.77
C GLN A 95 1.24 11.79 17.54
N SER A 96 0.77 12.95 17.11
CA SER A 96 -0.65 13.19 16.76
C SER A 96 -1.14 12.25 15.65
N LYS A 97 -0.30 11.99 14.64
CA LYS A 97 -0.58 11.00 13.59
C LYS A 97 -0.67 9.59 14.18
N ASP A 98 0.25 9.21 15.10
CA ASP A 98 0.28 7.88 15.71
C ASP A 98 -0.92 7.63 16.64
N ASP A 99 -1.37 8.65 17.35
CA ASP A 99 -2.59 8.60 18.17
C ASP A 99 -3.83 8.38 17.30
N LEU A 100 -3.92 9.06 16.15
CA LEU A 100 -5.00 8.84 15.17
C LEU A 100 -4.97 7.41 14.63
N VAL A 101 -3.79 6.92 14.22
CA VAL A 101 -3.61 5.54 13.72
C VAL A 101 -4.05 4.53 14.77
N THR A 102 -3.60 4.70 16.01
CA THR A 102 -3.95 3.81 17.13
C THR A 102 -5.44 3.81 17.39
N THR A 103 -6.07 4.98 17.43
CA THR A 103 -7.51 5.13 17.62
C THR A 103 -8.31 4.45 16.52
N LEU A 104 -7.92 4.65 15.26
CA LEU A 104 -8.65 4.06 14.13
C LEU A 104 -8.40 2.55 14.00
N ARG A 105 -7.20 2.07 14.28
CA ARG A 105 -6.89 0.64 14.35
C ARG A 105 -7.76 -0.04 15.40
N GLN A 106 -7.83 0.52 16.60
CA GLN A 106 -8.66 -0.01 17.68
C GLN A 106 -10.12 -0.09 17.25
N LYS A 107 -10.71 1.03 16.82
CA LYS A 107 -12.15 1.12 16.49
C LYS A 107 -12.56 0.29 15.27
N LYS A 108 -11.69 0.22 14.24
CA LYS A 108 -12.07 -0.38 12.94
C LYS A 108 -11.70 -1.84 12.81
N TYR A 109 -10.86 -2.36 13.70
CA TYR A 109 -10.36 -3.74 13.63
C TYR A 109 -10.45 -4.46 14.96
N ALA A 110 -9.78 -3.98 16.01
CA ALA A 110 -9.72 -4.71 17.27
C ALA A 110 -11.10 -4.78 17.97
N ASP A 111 -11.86 -3.68 17.99
CA ASP A 111 -13.18 -3.64 18.60
C ASP A 111 -14.24 -4.38 17.79
N LEU A 112 -14.00 -4.65 16.49
CA LEU A 112 -14.95 -5.42 15.66
C LEU A 112 -14.89 -6.93 15.93
N LEU A 113 -13.72 -7.47 16.26
CA LEU A 113 -13.57 -8.92 16.44
C LEU A 113 -14.53 -9.52 17.47
N PRO A 114 -14.77 -8.90 18.65
CA PRO A 114 -15.73 -9.43 19.61
C PRO A 114 -17.19 -9.43 19.14
N GLU A 115 -17.53 -8.64 18.11
CA GLU A 115 -18.89 -8.59 17.53
C GLU A 115 -19.18 -9.80 16.64
N TYR A 116 -18.13 -10.55 16.21
CA TYR A 116 -18.22 -11.71 15.33
C TYR A 116 -17.79 -12.97 16.07
N GLU A 117 -18.73 -13.62 16.79
CA GLU A 117 -18.44 -14.83 17.60
C GLU A 117 -17.93 -16.00 16.75
N ASP A 118 -18.26 -16.06 15.45
CA ASP A 118 -17.85 -17.08 14.50
C ASP A 118 -16.47 -16.81 13.87
N VAL A 119 -15.79 -15.72 14.26
CA VAL A 119 -14.43 -15.39 13.81
C VAL A 119 -13.43 -15.61 14.93
N ASP A 120 -12.60 -16.64 14.79
CA ASP A 120 -11.45 -16.87 15.67
C ASP A 120 -10.22 -16.13 15.11
N TYR A 121 -9.75 -15.08 15.80
CA TYR A 121 -8.51 -14.38 15.45
C TYR A 121 -7.29 -15.11 16.01
N ILE A 122 -6.37 -15.49 15.13
CA ILE A 122 -5.17 -16.29 15.46
C ILE A 122 -3.93 -15.48 15.09
N ASP A 123 -3.19 -15.03 16.10
CA ASP A 123 -1.88 -14.39 15.96
C ASP A 123 -0.80 -15.31 16.61
N ALA A 124 -0.34 -16.28 15.83
CA ALA A 124 0.63 -17.29 16.29
C ALA A 124 1.88 -17.33 15.39
N GLY A 125 2.10 -16.28 14.61
CA GLY A 125 3.24 -16.13 13.71
C GLY A 125 2.91 -16.34 12.23
N PRO A 126 3.94 -16.49 11.37
CA PRO A 126 3.77 -16.66 9.95
C PRO A 126 2.96 -17.93 9.61
N ALA A 127 2.03 -17.79 8.67
CA ALA A 127 1.26 -18.90 8.15
C ALA A 127 1.93 -19.54 6.95
N ARG A 128 1.83 -20.86 6.83
CA ARG A 128 2.29 -21.63 5.68
C ARG A 128 1.19 -22.56 5.18
N LEU A 129 0.89 -22.50 3.89
CA LEU A 129 -0.03 -23.40 3.24
C LEU A 129 0.55 -24.80 3.14
N ILE A 130 -0.29 -25.79 3.40
CA ILE A 130 0.00 -27.22 3.25
C ILE A 130 -1.18 -27.88 2.53
N GLU A 131 -1.05 -29.12 2.10
CA GLU A 131 -2.16 -29.86 1.53
C GLU A 131 -3.31 -29.97 2.56
N GLY A 132 -4.49 -29.47 2.18
CA GLY A 132 -5.71 -29.52 2.98
C GLY A 132 -5.74 -28.56 4.19
N GLY A 133 -4.82 -27.57 4.28
CA GLY A 133 -4.85 -26.63 5.40
C GLY A 133 -3.71 -25.63 5.46
N VAL A 134 -3.49 -25.12 6.67
CA VAL A 134 -2.50 -24.08 6.95
C VAL A 134 -1.81 -24.39 8.28
N THR A 135 -0.51 -24.26 8.34
CA THR A 135 0.25 -24.27 9.61
C THR A 135 0.52 -22.85 10.09
N VAL A 136 0.34 -22.60 11.39
CA VAL A 136 0.59 -21.30 12.04
C VAL A 136 1.25 -21.59 13.41
N GLY A 137 2.54 -21.29 13.55
CA GLY A 137 3.31 -21.75 14.69
C GLY A 137 3.28 -23.28 14.78
N GLU A 138 2.89 -23.81 15.94
CA GLU A 138 2.76 -25.27 16.19
C GLU A 138 1.36 -25.82 15.81
N ARG A 139 0.45 -24.97 15.38
CA ARG A 139 -0.94 -25.35 15.08
C ARG A 139 -1.11 -25.69 13.60
N THR A 140 -1.96 -26.69 13.33
CA THR A 140 -2.45 -26.99 11.99
C THR A 140 -3.95 -26.70 11.92
N LEU A 141 -4.34 -25.79 11.05
CA LEU A 141 -5.73 -25.41 10.81
C LEU A 141 -6.21 -26.12 9.54
N LYS A 142 -7.43 -26.63 9.56
CA LYS A 142 -8.06 -27.30 8.42
C LYS A 142 -9.36 -26.61 8.06
N ALA A 143 -9.56 -26.34 6.78
CA ALA A 143 -10.81 -25.85 6.22
C ALA A 143 -10.93 -26.25 4.74
N PRO A 144 -12.14 -26.43 4.22
CA PRO A 144 -12.34 -26.71 2.79
C PRO A 144 -12.02 -25.49 1.91
N ARG A 145 -11.90 -24.30 2.48
CA ARG A 145 -11.65 -23.06 1.76
C ARG A 145 -10.60 -22.21 2.46
N THR A 146 -9.73 -21.58 1.65
CA THR A 146 -8.71 -20.63 2.15
C THR A 146 -8.69 -19.38 1.28
N ILE A 147 -8.61 -18.21 1.90
CA ILE A 147 -8.42 -16.92 1.22
C ILE A 147 -7.09 -16.33 1.64
N ILE A 148 -6.21 -16.05 0.67
CA ILE A 148 -4.91 -15.43 0.90
C ILE A 148 -5.07 -13.91 0.73
N ALA A 149 -4.87 -13.16 1.82
CA ALA A 149 -5.05 -11.72 1.92
C ALA A 149 -3.85 -11.04 2.61
N THR A 150 -2.65 -11.56 2.37
CA THR A 150 -1.40 -11.17 3.04
C THR A 150 -0.85 -9.82 2.60
N GLY A 151 -1.46 -9.21 1.58
CA GLY A 151 -1.12 -7.86 1.13
C GLY A 151 0.25 -7.76 0.46
N GLY A 152 0.84 -6.56 0.53
CA GLY A 152 2.14 -6.26 -0.09
C GLY A 152 2.99 -5.34 0.77
N ARG A 153 4.29 -5.27 0.43
CA ARG A 153 5.30 -4.43 1.08
C ARG A 153 6.00 -3.51 0.09
N PRO A 154 6.54 -2.35 0.52
CA PRO A 154 7.41 -1.53 -0.31
C PRO A 154 8.64 -2.31 -0.78
N VAL A 155 9.19 -1.94 -1.94
CA VAL A 155 10.42 -2.52 -2.47
C VAL A 155 11.48 -1.46 -2.71
N LEU A 156 12.74 -1.88 -2.66
CA LEU A 156 13.87 -1.11 -3.16
C LEU A 156 14.03 -1.39 -4.66
N PRO A 157 14.33 -0.39 -5.48
CA PRO A 157 14.71 -0.61 -6.87
C PRO A 157 16.09 -1.26 -6.95
N THR A 158 16.38 -1.92 -8.06
CA THR A 158 17.72 -2.46 -8.32
C THR A 158 18.64 -1.32 -8.74
N ILE A 159 19.44 -0.83 -7.80
CA ILE A 159 20.48 0.21 -7.99
C ILE A 159 21.71 -0.25 -7.23
N ASP A 160 22.88 -0.14 -7.82
CA ASP A 160 24.12 -0.50 -7.16
C ASP A 160 24.35 0.36 -5.91
N GLY A 161 24.59 -0.28 -4.75
CA GLY A 161 24.76 0.34 -3.44
C GLY A 161 23.46 0.64 -2.66
N ILE A 162 22.26 0.33 -3.18
CA ILE A 162 20.98 0.71 -2.53
C ILE A 162 20.76 0.03 -1.17
N GLU A 163 21.23 -1.19 -0.99
CA GLU A 163 21.06 -1.97 0.24
C GLU A 163 21.97 -1.43 1.38
N GLU A 164 23.03 -0.70 1.04
CA GLU A 164 24.05 -0.22 1.99
C GLU A 164 23.74 1.14 2.59
N ILE A 165 22.86 1.92 1.94
CA ILE A 165 22.62 3.32 2.30
C ILE A 165 21.54 3.50 3.38
N GLY A 166 20.85 2.44 3.81
CA GLY A 166 19.70 2.57 4.71
C GLY A 166 18.57 3.40 4.08
N ALA A 167 18.19 3.06 2.84
CA ALA A 167 17.12 3.76 2.13
C ALA A 167 15.80 3.66 2.89
N LEU A 168 15.10 4.78 3.00
CA LEU A 168 13.75 4.84 3.55
C LEU A 168 12.74 4.31 2.53
N ASN A 169 11.55 3.97 3.03
CA ASN A 169 10.38 3.68 2.21
C ASN A 169 9.17 4.49 2.74
N SER A 170 7.99 4.29 2.16
CA SER A 170 6.79 5.02 2.57
C SER A 170 6.40 4.83 4.04
N THR A 171 6.75 3.70 4.66
CA THR A 171 6.51 3.44 6.08
C THR A 171 7.52 4.16 6.95
N SER A 172 8.82 3.89 6.76
CA SER A 172 9.88 4.46 7.60
C SER A 172 10.04 5.98 7.44
N LEU A 173 9.61 6.55 6.31
CA LEU A 173 9.54 8.01 6.15
C LEU A 173 8.54 8.65 7.12
N LEU A 174 7.37 8.02 7.32
CA LEU A 174 6.31 8.52 8.21
C LEU A 174 6.61 8.29 9.71
N GLU A 175 7.65 7.51 10.00
CA GLU A 175 8.14 7.18 11.35
C GLU A 175 9.40 7.97 11.73
N LEU A 176 9.88 8.88 10.87
CA LEU A 176 11.08 9.68 11.17
C LEU A 176 10.85 10.54 12.43
N GLU A 177 11.75 10.42 13.40
CA GLU A 177 11.72 11.21 14.64
C GLU A 177 12.22 12.65 14.44
N VAL A 178 13.02 12.88 13.40
CA VAL A 178 13.59 14.19 13.06
C VAL A 178 13.24 14.54 11.63
N LEU A 179 12.74 15.75 11.42
CA LEU A 179 12.46 16.28 10.09
C LEU A 179 13.79 16.51 9.34
N PRO A 180 14.04 15.81 8.21
CA PRO A 180 15.30 15.98 7.48
C PRO A 180 15.33 17.33 6.74
N LYS A 181 16.54 17.79 6.39
CA LYS A 181 16.69 19.02 5.60
C LYS A 181 16.45 18.78 4.12
N SER A 182 16.74 17.57 3.65
CA SER A 182 16.64 17.22 2.22
C SER A 182 16.32 15.74 2.01
N LEU A 183 15.57 15.46 0.93
CA LEU A 183 15.17 14.10 0.53
C LEU A 183 15.29 13.92 -0.98
N ILE A 184 15.75 12.72 -1.37
CA ILE A 184 15.61 12.21 -2.74
C ILE A 184 14.50 11.18 -2.72
N PHE A 185 13.46 11.35 -3.54
CA PHE A 185 12.45 10.33 -3.78
C PHE A 185 12.75 9.59 -5.06
N ILE A 186 12.76 8.26 -5.03
CA ILE A 186 12.81 7.40 -6.23
C ILE A 186 11.44 6.81 -6.49
N GLY A 187 10.87 7.14 -7.67
CA GLY A 187 9.55 6.71 -8.10
C GLY A 187 8.50 7.82 -7.96
N ALA A 188 7.91 8.19 -9.10
CA ALA A 188 6.95 9.29 -9.25
C ALA A 188 5.52 8.80 -9.50
N GLY A 189 5.15 7.64 -8.93
CA GLY A 189 3.77 7.16 -8.84
C GLY A 189 2.98 7.86 -7.73
N TYR A 190 1.79 7.37 -7.42
CA TYR A 190 0.85 7.96 -6.44
C TYR A 190 1.51 8.24 -5.09
N ILE A 191 2.17 7.24 -4.51
CA ILE A 191 2.83 7.38 -3.19
C ILE A 191 3.96 8.40 -3.26
N GLY A 192 4.78 8.36 -4.33
CA GLY A 192 5.90 9.27 -4.50
C GLY A 192 5.46 10.72 -4.66
N ALA A 193 4.44 10.98 -5.48
CA ALA A 193 3.89 12.31 -5.67
C ALA A 193 3.33 12.90 -4.36
N GLU A 194 2.49 12.14 -3.65
CA GLU A 194 1.88 12.55 -2.38
C GLU A 194 2.93 12.89 -1.30
N LEU A 195 3.85 11.95 -1.06
CA LEU A 195 4.83 12.10 0.02
C LEU A 195 5.90 13.15 -0.29
N ALA A 196 6.31 13.28 -1.57
CA ALA A 196 7.25 14.32 -1.99
C ALA A 196 6.68 15.72 -1.77
N GLN A 197 5.44 15.98 -2.20
CA GLN A 197 4.79 17.27 -1.98
C GLN A 197 4.53 17.53 -0.49
N MET A 198 4.09 16.52 0.26
CA MET A 198 3.91 16.60 1.71
C MET A 198 5.20 17.07 2.41
N MET A 199 6.32 16.42 2.14
CA MET A 199 7.61 16.76 2.77
C MET A 199 8.13 18.14 2.32
N SER A 200 7.96 18.50 1.05
CA SER A 200 8.30 19.83 0.55
C SER A 200 7.53 20.93 1.28
N ARG A 201 6.24 20.76 1.50
CA ARG A 201 5.37 21.70 2.24
C ARG A 201 5.68 21.78 3.72
N MET A 202 6.32 20.74 4.30
CA MET A 202 6.87 20.76 5.67
C MET A 202 8.24 21.47 5.76
N GLY A 203 8.76 22.00 4.64
CA GLY A 203 10.02 22.76 4.60
C GLY A 203 11.25 21.93 4.21
N VAL A 204 11.08 20.70 3.79
CA VAL A 204 12.16 19.82 3.32
C VAL A 204 12.51 20.11 1.86
N LYS A 205 13.79 20.20 1.53
CA LYS A 205 14.24 20.29 0.13
C LYS A 205 14.06 18.93 -0.55
N VAL A 206 13.17 18.85 -1.55
CA VAL A 206 12.81 17.58 -2.20
C VAL A 206 13.30 17.53 -3.65
N THR A 207 13.95 16.42 -4.01
CA THR A 207 14.19 16.02 -5.39
C THR A 207 13.45 14.72 -5.67
N LEU A 208 12.53 14.73 -6.63
CA LEU A 208 11.78 13.56 -7.07
C LEU A 208 12.38 13.05 -8.38
N VAL A 209 12.80 11.78 -8.38
CA VAL A 209 13.55 11.16 -9.48
C VAL A 209 12.75 10.01 -10.07
N ALA A 210 12.54 10.00 -11.39
CA ALA A 210 11.76 8.99 -12.07
C ALA A 210 12.34 8.60 -13.45
N ARG A 211 12.23 7.31 -13.79
CA ARG A 211 12.63 6.79 -15.10
C ARG A 211 11.79 7.35 -16.26
N SER A 212 10.51 7.60 -16.01
CA SER A 212 9.59 8.21 -16.98
C SER A 212 9.18 9.61 -16.53
N HIS A 213 7.92 9.89 -16.47
CA HIS A 213 7.32 11.16 -16.02
C HIS A 213 6.59 10.99 -14.68
N LEU A 214 6.09 12.09 -14.13
CA LEU A 214 5.26 12.10 -12.93
C LEU A 214 3.91 11.44 -13.23
N LEU A 215 3.42 10.57 -12.36
CA LEU A 215 2.18 9.79 -12.52
C LEU A 215 2.08 9.07 -13.88
N PRO A 216 2.89 8.05 -14.14
CA PRO A 216 2.94 7.39 -15.45
C PRO A 216 1.64 6.73 -15.90
N GLY A 217 0.68 6.54 -14.99
CA GLY A 217 -0.66 5.99 -15.28
C GLY A 217 -1.72 7.05 -15.57
N ALA A 218 -1.38 8.34 -15.46
CA ALA A 218 -2.29 9.44 -15.78
C ALA A 218 -2.11 9.91 -17.24
N GLU A 219 -3.07 10.65 -17.76
CA GLU A 219 -2.95 11.31 -19.06
C GLU A 219 -1.74 12.27 -19.08
N PRO A 220 -1.03 12.41 -20.22
CA PRO A 220 0.17 13.24 -20.31
C PRO A 220 -0.06 14.68 -19.85
N GLU A 221 -1.17 15.30 -20.22
CA GLU A 221 -1.51 16.68 -19.86
C GLU A 221 -1.73 16.83 -18.35
N VAL A 222 -2.28 15.82 -17.71
CA VAL A 222 -2.46 15.78 -16.23
C VAL A 222 -1.10 15.68 -15.55
N SER A 223 -0.23 14.82 -16.06
CA SER A 223 1.14 14.65 -15.59
C SER A 223 1.94 15.95 -15.70
N GLU A 224 1.87 16.63 -16.85
CA GLU A 224 2.55 17.90 -17.10
C GLU A 224 2.03 19.04 -16.21
N ALA A 225 0.72 19.14 -16.03
CA ALA A 225 0.10 20.14 -15.16
C ALA A 225 0.52 19.95 -13.69
N LEU A 226 0.56 18.70 -13.19
CA LEU A 226 1.03 18.41 -11.84
C LEU A 226 2.53 18.68 -11.69
N ALA A 227 3.33 18.34 -12.71
CA ALA A 227 4.78 18.61 -12.69
C ALA A 227 5.05 20.11 -12.58
N ALA A 228 4.36 20.94 -13.36
CA ALA A 228 4.46 22.40 -13.29
C ALA A 228 4.08 22.95 -11.88
N ALA A 229 3.06 22.37 -11.25
CA ALA A 229 2.67 22.74 -9.89
C ALA A 229 3.75 22.38 -8.86
N PHE A 230 4.35 21.21 -8.98
CA PHE A 230 5.45 20.75 -8.10
C PHE A 230 6.69 21.64 -8.23
N GLU A 231 7.09 21.98 -9.46
CA GLU A 231 8.21 22.88 -9.72
C GLU A 231 7.94 24.29 -9.17
N ALA A 232 6.71 24.79 -9.31
CA ALA A 232 6.30 26.07 -8.73
C ALA A 232 6.35 26.09 -7.19
N GLU A 233 6.18 24.94 -6.53
CA GLU A 233 6.36 24.75 -5.09
C GLU A 233 7.83 24.49 -4.70
N GLY A 234 8.78 24.45 -5.65
CA GLY A 234 10.21 24.27 -5.40
C GLY A 234 10.68 22.83 -5.31
N ILE A 235 9.86 21.87 -5.72
CA ILE A 235 10.28 20.47 -5.86
C ILE A 235 11.10 20.33 -7.13
N THR A 236 12.30 19.76 -7.04
CA THR A 236 13.12 19.45 -8.22
C THR A 236 12.64 18.14 -8.84
N LEU A 237 12.27 18.16 -10.11
CA LEU A 237 11.87 16.96 -10.86
C LEU A 237 13.00 16.53 -11.81
N LEU A 238 13.47 15.28 -11.66
CA LEU A 238 14.43 14.65 -12.58
C LEU A 238 13.74 13.43 -13.18
N THR A 239 13.34 13.54 -14.44
CA THR A 239 12.57 12.51 -15.16
C THR A 239 13.26 12.10 -16.46
N GLY A 240 12.80 10.99 -17.06
CA GLY A 240 13.36 10.51 -18.33
C GLY A 240 14.80 10.02 -18.21
N LEU A 241 15.12 9.25 -17.16
CA LEU A 241 16.48 8.87 -16.82
C LEU A 241 16.60 7.38 -16.47
N SER A 242 17.82 6.90 -16.31
CA SER A 242 18.13 5.61 -15.70
C SER A 242 18.93 5.80 -14.42
N TYR A 243 18.71 4.91 -13.45
CA TYR A 243 19.50 4.87 -12.23
C TYR A 243 20.86 4.23 -12.54
N ASP A 244 21.92 4.74 -11.89
CA ASP A 244 23.27 4.21 -12.02
C ASP A 244 23.75 3.63 -10.68
N THR A 245 24.18 4.48 -9.76
CA THR A 245 24.72 4.06 -8.45
C THR A 245 24.16 4.95 -7.33
N VAL A 246 24.21 4.45 -6.11
CA VAL A 246 23.94 5.26 -4.92
C VAL A 246 24.98 4.95 -3.84
N ARG A 247 25.42 5.97 -3.11
CA ARG A 247 26.36 5.85 -2.01
C ARG A 247 25.95 6.74 -0.84
N ARG A 248 26.42 6.40 0.34
CA ARG A 248 26.32 7.23 1.55
C ARG A 248 27.71 7.60 2.03
N ASP A 249 27.88 8.87 2.38
CA ASP A 249 29.10 9.42 3.00
C ASP A 249 28.71 10.48 4.05
N ASP A 250 29.69 11.24 4.53
CA ASP A 250 29.48 12.29 5.55
C ASP A 250 28.56 13.44 5.06
N ALA A 251 28.43 13.63 3.75
CA ALA A 251 27.55 14.63 3.14
C ALA A 251 26.09 14.15 3.02
N GLY A 252 25.84 12.87 3.27
CA GLY A 252 24.52 12.23 3.16
C GLY A 252 24.49 11.13 2.10
N VAL A 253 23.35 10.99 1.43
CA VAL A 253 23.12 10.01 0.34
C VAL A 253 23.26 10.70 -1.00
N THR A 254 24.14 10.21 -1.86
CA THR A 254 24.32 10.70 -3.23
C THR A 254 23.83 9.65 -4.21
N LEU A 255 22.79 9.98 -4.98
CA LEU A 255 22.28 9.20 -6.10
C LEU A 255 22.87 9.72 -7.41
N ARG A 256 23.47 8.83 -8.19
CA ARG A 256 23.91 9.09 -9.56
C ARG A 256 22.91 8.49 -10.54
N VAL A 257 22.50 9.30 -11.50
CA VAL A 257 21.58 8.92 -12.59
C VAL A 257 22.18 9.29 -13.93
N ILE A 258 21.70 8.66 -15.00
CA ILE A 258 22.05 9.03 -16.37
C ILE A 258 20.81 9.67 -17.01
N GLN A 259 20.92 10.97 -17.34
CA GLN A 259 19.87 11.73 -17.99
C GLN A 259 20.42 12.30 -19.30
N ASN A 260 19.76 12.04 -20.43
CA ASN A 260 20.23 12.45 -21.77
C ASN A 260 21.66 12.00 -22.07
N GLY A 261 22.03 10.79 -21.63
CA GLY A 261 23.37 10.21 -21.81
C GLY A 261 24.46 10.83 -20.92
N LYS A 262 24.13 11.73 -19.99
CA LYS A 262 25.07 12.40 -19.08
C LYS A 262 24.81 12.01 -17.64
N PRO A 263 25.86 11.83 -16.83
CA PRO A 263 25.71 11.61 -15.40
C PRO A 263 25.26 12.89 -14.71
N VAL A 264 24.28 12.74 -13.79
CA VAL A 264 23.81 13.77 -12.88
C VAL A 264 23.86 13.18 -11.47
N GLU A 265 24.40 13.92 -10.52
CA GLU A 265 24.44 13.53 -9.11
C GLU A 265 23.53 14.43 -8.29
N VAL A 266 22.81 13.81 -7.36
CA VAL A 266 21.94 14.49 -6.38
C VAL A 266 22.30 14.00 -5.01
N THR A 267 22.50 14.91 -4.06
CA THR A 267 22.82 14.59 -2.67
C THR A 267 21.74 15.14 -1.72
N ALA A 268 21.35 14.31 -0.74
CA ALA A 268 20.39 14.65 0.30
C ALA A 268 20.69 13.87 1.59
N ASP A 269 20.02 14.25 2.70
CA ASP A 269 20.16 13.55 3.98
C ASP A 269 19.71 12.08 3.88
N HIS A 270 18.59 11.83 3.17
CA HIS A 270 18.07 10.48 2.95
C HIS A 270 17.52 10.31 1.53
N LEU A 271 17.45 9.03 1.14
CA LEU A 271 16.75 8.57 -0.06
C LEU A 271 15.53 7.76 0.35
N VAL A 272 14.40 8.04 -0.29
CA VAL A 272 13.10 7.38 -0.07
C VAL A 272 12.72 6.60 -1.31
N SER A 273 12.54 5.28 -1.17
CA SER A 273 12.01 4.45 -2.25
C SER A 273 10.49 4.44 -2.24
N THR A 274 9.90 4.92 -3.32
CA THR A 274 8.48 4.80 -3.67
C THR A 274 8.32 4.12 -5.03
N ALA A 275 9.28 3.24 -5.37
CA ALA A 275 9.43 2.59 -6.68
C ALA A 275 8.50 1.38 -6.89
N GLY A 276 7.53 1.18 -6.02
CA GLY A 276 6.50 0.15 -6.12
C GLY A 276 6.38 -0.72 -4.89
N ARG A 277 5.52 -1.74 -5.02
CA ARG A 277 5.21 -2.71 -3.96
C ARG A 277 5.34 -4.13 -4.52
N ARG A 278 5.55 -5.11 -3.65
CA ARG A 278 5.62 -6.53 -3.98
C ARG A 278 4.72 -7.32 -3.04
N ALA A 279 4.05 -8.32 -3.57
CA ALA A 279 3.21 -9.25 -2.82
C ALA A 279 3.96 -9.94 -1.66
N ASN A 280 3.26 -10.18 -0.55
CA ASN A 280 3.77 -10.93 0.59
C ASN A 280 3.47 -12.42 0.41
N THR A 281 4.26 -13.08 -0.43
CA THR A 281 4.10 -14.48 -0.82
C THR A 281 5.29 -15.37 -0.42
N LYS A 282 6.37 -14.76 0.07
CA LYS A 282 7.59 -15.48 0.43
C LYS A 282 7.34 -16.46 1.57
N ASP A 283 7.89 -17.66 1.46
CA ASP A 283 7.87 -18.74 2.45
C ASP A 283 6.47 -19.28 2.84
N MET A 284 5.43 -18.93 2.05
CA MET A 284 4.05 -19.35 2.29
C MET A 284 3.73 -20.78 1.84
N GLY A 285 4.65 -21.46 1.14
CA GLY A 285 4.43 -22.83 0.65
C GLY A 285 3.54 -22.90 -0.60
N LEU A 286 3.39 -21.82 -1.36
CA LEU A 286 2.53 -21.75 -2.56
C LEU A 286 2.88 -22.80 -3.59
N ASP A 287 4.17 -22.92 -3.94
CA ASP A 287 4.65 -23.90 -4.94
C ASP A 287 4.35 -25.34 -4.53
N ALA A 288 4.47 -25.64 -3.21
CA ALA A 288 4.26 -26.99 -2.68
C ALA A 288 2.82 -27.50 -2.86
N ILE A 289 1.86 -26.58 -2.95
CA ILE A 289 0.44 -26.89 -3.14
C ILE A 289 -0.08 -26.52 -4.54
N GLY A 290 0.79 -26.04 -5.43
CA GLY A 290 0.47 -25.73 -6.83
C GLY A 290 -0.23 -24.39 -7.06
N VAL A 291 -0.14 -23.43 -6.13
CA VAL A 291 -0.64 -22.05 -6.35
C VAL A 291 0.35 -21.30 -7.24
N GLU A 292 -0.14 -20.87 -8.40
CA GLU A 292 0.65 -20.13 -9.38
C GLU A 292 0.88 -18.66 -8.95
N THR A 293 2.11 -18.19 -9.24
CA THR A 293 2.49 -16.78 -9.08
C THR A 293 3.03 -16.23 -10.39
N ASP A 294 2.88 -14.93 -10.60
CA ASP A 294 3.48 -14.22 -11.73
C ASP A 294 5.00 -14.03 -11.56
N ALA A 295 5.65 -13.43 -12.56
CA ALA A 295 7.09 -13.13 -12.53
C ALA A 295 7.51 -12.17 -11.40
N ARG A 296 6.57 -11.44 -10.79
CA ARG A 296 6.78 -10.53 -9.66
C ARG A 296 6.51 -11.19 -8.31
N GLY A 297 6.03 -12.46 -8.33
CA GLY A 297 5.68 -13.23 -7.16
C GLY A 297 4.29 -12.95 -6.61
N SER A 298 3.41 -12.31 -7.38
CA SER A 298 2.01 -12.07 -7.01
C SER A 298 1.15 -13.28 -7.37
N ILE A 299 0.13 -13.57 -6.57
CA ILE A 299 -0.74 -14.74 -6.79
C ILE A 299 -1.63 -14.49 -8.00
N VAL A 300 -1.59 -15.41 -8.97
CA VAL A 300 -2.47 -15.38 -10.14
C VAL A 300 -3.87 -15.84 -9.73
N VAL A 301 -4.89 -15.04 -10.06
CA VAL A 301 -6.30 -15.34 -9.79
C VAL A 301 -7.17 -15.12 -11.03
N GLY A 302 -8.23 -15.92 -11.14
CA GLY A 302 -9.31 -15.68 -12.10
C GLY A 302 -10.17 -14.47 -11.73
N GLU A 303 -11.18 -14.18 -12.55
CA GLU A 303 -12.14 -13.12 -12.24
C GLU A 303 -13.00 -13.44 -11.01
N ASP A 304 -13.16 -14.71 -10.68
CA ASP A 304 -13.82 -15.22 -9.49
C ASP A 304 -12.95 -15.14 -8.23
N MET A 305 -11.74 -14.59 -8.33
CA MET A 305 -10.71 -14.52 -7.31
C MET A 305 -10.15 -15.88 -6.86
N GLN A 306 -10.47 -16.98 -7.56
CA GLN A 306 -9.88 -18.30 -7.30
C GLN A 306 -8.48 -18.39 -7.92
N THR A 307 -7.55 -19.02 -7.21
CA THR A 307 -6.20 -19.34 -7.69
C THR A 307 -6.23 -20.55 -8.64
N SER A 308 -5.07 -20.96 -9.13
CA SER A 308 -4.91 -22.23 -9.89
C SER A 308 -5.35 -23.46 -9.08
N VAL A 309 -5.48 -23.36 -7.76
CA VAL A 309 -5.87 -24.47 -6.87
C VAL A 309 -7.32 -24.29 -6.40
N ARG A 310 -8.14 -25.30 -6.70
CA ARG A 310 -9.56 -25.29 -6.31
C ARG A 310 -9.74 -25.15 -4.81
N GLY A 311 -10.58 -24.19 -4.40
CA GLY A 311 -10.89 -23.91 -2.99
C GLY A 311 -9.90 -22.95 -2.33
N ILE A 312 -8.86 -22.51 -3.05
CA ILE A 312 -7.93 -21.49 -2.60
C ILE A 312 -8.16 -20.23 -3.43
N TYR A 313 -8.39 -19.12 -2.75
CA TYR A 313 -8.66 -17.80 -3.31
C TYR A 313 -7.58 -16.80 -2.85
N ALA A 314 -7.43 -15.67 -3.54
CA ALA A 314 -6.59 -14.58 -3.07
C ALA A 314 -7.19 -13.23 -3.42
N ALA A 315 -6.96 -12.21 -2.56
CA ALA A 315 -7.51 -10.87 -2.77
C ALA A 315 -6.61 -9.78 -2.16
N GLY A 316 -6.73 -8.57 -2.70
CA GLY A 316 -5.94 -7.40 -2.34
C GLY A 316 -4.55 -7.40 -2.95
N ASP A 317 -3.61 -6.63 -2.36
CA ASP A 317 -2.27 -6.37 -2.92
C ASP A 317 -1.45 -7.64 -3.22
N VAL A 318 -1.80 -8.77 -2.61
CA VAL A 318 -1.13 -10.06 -2.86
C VAL A 318 -1.34 -10.57 -4.29
N THR A 319 -2.38 -10.08 -4.98
CA THR A 319 -2.69 -10.42 -6.38
C THR A 319 -2.13 -9.42 -7.39
N ASP A 320 -1.58 -8.28 -6.93
CA ASP A 320 -1.08 -7.15 -7.76
C ASP A 320 -2.10 -6.60 -8.77
N ARG A 321 -3.41 -6.87 -8.60
CA ARG A 321 -4.45 -6.37 -9.52
C ARG A 321 -4.66 -4.87 -9.34
N ASP A 322 -5.34 -4.48 -8.26
CA ASP A 322 -5.65 -3.07 -7.95
C ASP A 322 -5.24 -2.79 -6.51
N GLN A 323 -4.10 -2.11 -6.31
CA GLN A 323 -3.51 -1.89 -4.98
C GLN A 323 -4.17 -0.72 -4.22
N PHE A 324 -5.51 -0.74 -4.15
CA PHE A 324 -6.32 0.20 -3.39
C PHE A 324 -7.12 -0.52 -2.30
N VAL A 325 -7.25 0.12 -1.14
CA VAL A 325 -7.88 -0.49 0.04
C VAL A 325 -9.34 -0.91 -0.19
N TYR A 326 -10.11 -0.11 -0.94
CA TYR A 326 -11.50 -0.42 -1.27
C TYR A 326 -11.60 -1.58 -2.28
N MET A 327 -10.66 -1.71 -3.22
CA MET A 327 -10.59 -2.84 -4.14
C MET A 327 -10.13 -4.11 -3.44
N ALA A 328 -9.22 -4.00 -2.49
CA ALA A 328 -8.82 -5.11 -1.63
C ALA A 328 -10.01 -5.67 -0.83
N ALA A 329 -10.82 -4.79 -0.24
CA ALA A 329 -12.03 -5.18 0.48
C ALA A 329 -13.12 -5.75 -0.46
N TYR A 330 -13.32 -5.14 -1.62
CA TYR A 330 -14.25 -5.59 -2.65
C TYR A 330 -13.91 -6.99 -3.16
N GLY A 331 -12.69 -7.20 -3.63
CA GLY A 331 -12.23 -8.50 -4.14
C GLY A 331 -12.27 -9.59 -3.07
N ALA A 332 -11.96 -9.26 -1.81
CA ALA A 332 -12.02 -10.20 -0.71
C ALA A 332 -13.45 -10.60 -0.33
N LYS A 333 -14.39 -9.65 -0.35
CA LYS A 333 -15.82 -9.94 -0.17
C LYS A 333 -16.35 -10.86 -1.26
N LEU A 334 -15.95 -10.62 -2.50
CA LEU A 334 -16.32 -11.43 -3.65
C LEU A 334 -15.73 -12.85 -3.52
N ALA A 335 -14.42 -12.95 -3.22
CA ALA A 335 -13.76 -14.23 -2.97
C ALA A 335 -14.44 -15.04 -1.86
N ALA A 336 -14.85 -14.38 -0.76
CA ALA A 336 -15.52 -15.06 0.35
C ALA A 336 -16.90 -15.59 -0.06
N LYS A 337 -17.72 -14.81 -0.76
CA LYS A 337 -19.02 -15.27 -1.27
C LYS A 337 -18.88 -16.46 -2.20
N ASN A 338 -17.94 -16.40 -3.16
CA ASN A 338 -17.67 -17.50 -4.06
C ASN A 338 -17.18 -18.75 -3.32
N ALA A 339 -16.32 -18.54 -2.31
CA ALA A 339 -15.76 -19.64 -1.53
C ALA A 339 -16.80 -20.37 -0.68
N VAL A 340 -17.64 -19.64 0.08
CA VAL A 340 -18.49 -20.24 1.12
C VAL A 340 -19.95 -20.39 0.73
N LEU A 341 -20.46 -19.62 -0.25
CA LEU A 341 -21.82 -19.70 -0.75
C LEU A 341 -21.90 -20.42 -2.10
N GLY A 342 -20.75 -20.63 -2.78
CA GLY A 342 -20.73 -21.22 -4.13
C GLY A 342 -21.32 -20.30 -5.20
N GLU A 343 -21.28 -18.98 -4.98
CA GLU A 343 -21.68 -17.96 -5.95
C GLU A 343 -20.63 -17.82 -7.06
N ASP A 344 -20.98 -17.20 -8.19
CA ASP A 344 -20.08 -16.94 -9.33
C ASP A 344 -19.97 -15.41 -9.56
N HIS A 345 -19.54 -14.70 -8.53
CA HIS A 345 -19.26 -13.26 -8.66
C HIS A 345 -17.95 -13.04 -9.40
N ARG A 346 -17.94 -12.04 -10.28
CA ARG A 346 -16.79 -11.67 -11.07
C ARG A 346 -16.22 -10.32 -10.63
N TYR A 347 -14.91 -10.25 -10.52
CA TYR A 347 -14.20 -9.04 -10.20
C TYR A 347 -14.27 -8.07 -11.38
N ASP A 348 -14.91 -6.94 -11.16
CA ASP A 348 -15.06 -5.87 -12.14
C ASP A 348 -14.44 -4.58 -11.59
N ASN A 349 -13.42 -4.06 -12.28
CA ASN A 349 -12.75 -2.81 -11.98
C ASN A 349 -12.95 -1.74 -13.05
N ALA A 350 -13.87 -1.93 -14.02
CA ALA A 350 -14.09 -1.00 -15.13
C ALA A 350 -14.44 0.42 -14.66
N ALA A 351 -15.17 0.52 -13.55
CA ALA A 351 -15.54 1.81 -12.94
C ALA A 351 -14.77 2.09 -11.63
N MET A 352 -13.55 1.56 -11.49
CA MET A 352 -12.73 1.81 -10.31
C MET A 352 -12.27 3.28 -10.29
N PRO A 353 -12.65 4.07 -9.25
CA PRO A 353 -12.13 5.42 -9.09
C PRO A 353 -10.72 5.37 -8.48
N TRP A 354 -9.87 6.30 -8.87
CA TRP A 354 -8.57 6.48 -8.24
C TRP A 354 -8.30 7.96 -7.97
N VAL A 355 -7.48 8.25 -6.97
CA VAL A 355 -7.14 9.61 -6.57
C VAL A 355 -5.71 9.66 -6.05
N VAL A 356 -5.02 10.75 -6.38
CA VAL A 356 -3.73 11.16 -5.81
C VAL A 356 -4.00 12.43 -5.01
N PHE A 357 -3.71 12.39 -3.73
CA PHE A 357 -3.95 13.51 -2.80
C PHE A 357 -2.81 14.54 -2.84
N SER A 358 -2.40 14.89 -4.06
CA SER A 358 -1.53 16.03 -4.35
C SER A 358 -2.35 17.33 -4.41
N ASP A 359 -1.70 18.45 -4.67
CA ASP A 359 -2.35 19.71 -4.93
C ASP A 359 -1.69 20.36 -6.18
N PRO A 360 -2.42 20.47 -7.30
CA PRO A 360 -3.82 20.03 -7.46
C PRO A 360 -4.01 18.52 -7.28
N GLN A 361 -5.19 18.11 -6.78
CA GLN A 361 -5.54 16.69 -6.72
C GLN A 361 -5.73 16.12 -8.13
N VAL A 362 -5.29 14.88 -8.31
CA VAL A 362 -5.51 14.15 -9.57
C VAL A 362 -6.42 12.97 -9.29
N ALA A 363 -7.48 12.82 -10.07
CA ALA A 363 -8.42 11.72 -9.93
C ALA A 363 -8.94 11.27 -11.29
N GLY A 364 -9.35 10.02 -11.36
CA GLY A 364 -9.93 9.45 -12.57
C GLY A 364 -10.80 8.24 -12.29
N VAL A 365 -11.54 7.81 -13.29
CA VAL A 365 -12.35 6.60 -13.32
C VAL A 365 -12.46 6.09 -14.75
N GLY A 366 -12.41 4.78 -14.92
CA GLY A 366 -12.50 4.16 -16.24
C GLY A 366 -11.21 4.28 -17.06
N LEU A 367 -11.36 4.25 -18.38
CA LEU A 367 -10.24 4.22 -19.32
C LEU A 367 -9.75 5.65 -19.64
N GLY A 368 -8.44 5.79 -19.76
CA GLY A 368 -7.83 6.94 -20.41
C GLY A 368 -7.92 6.85 -21.94
N GLU A 369 -7.55 7.92 -22.66
CA GLU A 369 -7.67 7.98 -24.12
C GLU A 369 -6.89 6.86 -24.82
N ALA A 370 -5.64 6.64 -24.42
CA ALA A 370 -4.81 5.59 -25.00
C ALA A 370 -5.41 4.20 -24.80
N GLN A 371 -5.87 3.90 -23.58
CA GLN A 371 -6.51 2.63 -23.25
C GLN A 371 -7.82 2.42 -24.02
N ALA A 372 -8.61 3.46 -24.17
CA ALA A 372 -9.86 3.42 -24.95
C ALA A 372 -9.59 3.12 -26.42
N ARG A 373 -8.57 3.77 -27.02
CA ARG A 373 -8.15 3.49 -28.40
C ARG A 373 -7.62 2.07 -28.58
N ASP A 374 -6.80 1.57 -27.65
CA ASP A 374 -6.28 0.20 -27.66
C ASP A 374 -7.42 -0.83 -27.53
N ALA A 375 -8.49 -0.49 -26.82
CA ALA A 375 -9.72 -1.28 -26.74
C ALA A 375 -10.62 -1.18 -27.98
N GLY A 376 -10.22 -0.42 -29.02
CA GLY A 376 -10.98 -0.22 -30.25
C GLY A 376 -12.18 0.71 -30.14
N LEU A 377 -12.25 1.52 -29.09
CA LEU A 377 -13.32 2.51 -28.89
C LEU A 377 -13.06 3.76 -29.73
N ASP A 378 -14.13 4.34 -30.26
CA ASP A 378 -14.09 5.65 -30.96
C ASP A 378 -14.02 6.78 -29.92
N VAL A 379 -12.84 7.39 -29.79
CA VAL A 379 -12.59 8.48 -28.84
C VAL A 379 -12.68 9.82 -29.58
N LYS A 380 -13.53 10.70 -29.08
CA LYS A 380 -13.74 12.04 -29.60
C LYS A 380 -13.17 13.10 -28.65
#